data_e748ec7769dd3ae4a742a70041ac0141
#
_entry.id   e748ec7769dd3ae4a742a70041ac0141
#
_cell.length_a   1.000
_cell.length_b   1.000
_cell.length_c   1.000
_cell.angle_alpha   90.00
_cell.angle_beta   90.00
_cell.angle_gamma   90.00
#
_symmetry.space_group_name_H-M   'P 1'
#
loop_
_entity.id
_entity.type
_entity.pdbx_description
1 polymer ?
#
loop_
_entity_poly.entity_id
_entity_poly.type
_entity_poly.pdbx_seq_one_letter_code
_entity_poly.pdbx_strand_id
1 'polypeptide(L)'
;MFKRRQQFANQRALKEFLSPPVSRLLTVILMSLAPVLSSAQDVEPDELGFVIGTPDVLKPAEGARSTIIYGNPSKPGMYVMQITWPPGTGSRPHFHNTARYINVLKGTWYAAWGPEADVYNPENMVAIPEGTFIYQPPGGHHYDMAKDEEVIVQIMGIGPVVTTSIPQPGIQRFR
;
A
#
# COMPACT_ATOMS: atom_id res chain seq x y z
N MET A 1 47.66 -63.66 51.61
CA MET A 1 47.89 -62.76 50.49
C MET A 1 46.60 -62.54 49.76
N PHE A 2 45.59 -62.00 50.43
CA PHE A 2 44.29 -61.66 49.85
C PHE A 2 43.51 -60.83 50.88
N LYS A 3 43.67 -59.51 50.93
CA LYS A 3 42.79 -58.59 51.67
C LYS A 3 43.26 -57.14 51.48
N ARG A 4 43.30 -56.62 50.26
CA ARG A 4 43.50 -55.20 50.00
C ARG A 4 42.94 -54.74 48.63
N ARG A 5 41.75 -55.24 48.23
CA ARG A 5 41.14 -54.76 46.99
C ARG A 5 39.64 -54.39 47.08
N GLN A 6 39.09 -54.19 48.26
CA GLN A 6 37.65 -53.85 48.38
C GLN A 6 37.38 -52.51 49.07
N GLN A 7 38.36 -51.67 49.27
CA GLN A 7 38.14 -50.40 49.97
C GLN A 7 38.14 -49.14 49.08
N PHE A 8 38.34 -49.30 47.78
CA PHE A 8 38.35 -48.13 46.88
C PHE A 8 37.11 -48.02 45.97
N ALA A 9 36.15 -48.93 46.05
CA ALA A 9 34.94 -48.92 45.21
C ALA A 9 33.77 -48.10 45.79
N ASN A 10 33.82 -47.72 47.07
CA ASN A 10 32.66 -47.09 47.74
C ASN A 10 32.73 -45.59 47.93
N GLN A 11 33.78 -44.90 47.45
CA GLN A 11 33.82 -43.43 47.52
C GLN A 11 33.50 -42.69 46.24
N ARG A 12 33.22 -43.42 45.13
CA ARG A 12 32.82 -42.79 43.86
C ARG A 12 31.30 -42.66 43.65
N ALA A 13 30.49 -43.38 44.43
CA ALA A 13 29.04 -43.40 44.29
C ALA A 13 28.31 -42.32 45.11
N LEU A 14 28.98 -41.52 45.92
CA LEU A 14 28.33 -40.54 46.81
C LEU A 14 28.50 -39.07 46.37
N LYS A 15 29.10 -38.79 45.22
CA LYS A 15 29.28 -37.42 44.70
C LYS A 15 28.37 -37.05 43.51
N GLU A 16 27.54 -37.94 43.04
CA GLU A 16 26.65 -37.63 41.88
C GLU A 16 25.21 -37.27 42.26
N PHE A 17 24.87 -37.13 43.53
CA PHE A 17 23.48 -36.91 43.96
C PHE A 17 23.16 -35.48 44.49
N LEU A 18 24.04 -34.51 44.30
CA LEU A 18 23.77 -33.12 44.73
C LEU A 18 24.16 -32.11 43.65
N SER A 19 23.56 -32.23 42.46
CA SER A 19 23.53 -31.15 41.49
C SER A 19 22.09 -30.68 41.38
N PRO A 20 21.75 -29.41 41.64
CA PRO A 20 20.41 -28.92 41.45
C PRO A 20 20.09 -28.89 39.95
N PRO A 21 18.82 -29.15 39.54
CA PRO A 21 18.43 -29.09 38.13
C PRO A 21 18.61 -27.65 37.65
N VAL A 22 19.48 -27.47 36.66
CA VAL A 22 19.61 -26.20 35.94
C VAL A 22 18.29 -26.02 35.19
N SER A 23 17.37 -25.26 35.79
CA SER A 23 16.16 -24.81 35.14
C SER A 23 16.57 -23.91 33.97
N ARG A 24 16.57 -24.49 32.74
CA ARG A 24 16.67 -23.70 31.53
C ARG A 24 15.41 -22.88 31.41
N LEU A 25 15.46 -21.64 31.88
CA LEU A 25 14.44 -20.64 31.59
C LEU A 25 14.50 -20.40 30.08
N LEU A 26 13.56 -21.03 29.35
CA LEU A 26 13.34 -20.74 27.94
C LEU A 26 12.67 -19.37 27.89
N THR A 27 13.48 -18.31 27.72
CA THR A 27 12.95 -16.97 27.44
C THR A 27 12.39 -16.99 26.02
N VAL A 28 11.09 -17.25 25.90
CA VAL A 28 10.37 -17.05 24.65
C VAL A 28 10.27 -15.55 24.42
N ILE A 29 11.17 -15.02 23.59
CA ILE A 29 11.03 -13.65 23.08
C ILE A 29 9.85 -13.68 22.12
N LEU A 30 8.68 -13.27 22.62
CA LEU A 30 7.53 -12.99 21.81
C LEU A 30 7.85 -11.72 21.01
N MET A 31 8.41 -11.86 19.80
CA MET A 31 8.47 -10.77 18.85
C MET A 31 7.04 -10.45 18.43
N SER A 32 6.46 -9.44 19.05
CA SER A 32 5.22 -8.84 18.57
C SER A 32 5.51 -8.23 17.21
N LEU A 33 5.12 -8.92 16.12
CA LEU A 33 4.96 -8.29 14.82
C LEU A 33 3.81 -7.28 14.98
N ALA A 34 4.13 -6.06 15.33
CA ALA A 34 3.21 -4.96 15.13
C ALA A 34 3.01 -4.83 13.62
N PRO A 35 1.76 -4.80 13.11
CA PRO A 35 1.53 -4.50 11.72
C PRO A 35 2.11 -3.10 11.47
N VAL A 36 3.09 -3.02 10.59
CA VAL A 36 3.52 -1.74 10.02
C VAL A 36 2.34 -1.30 9.17
N LEU A 37 1.48 -0.47 9.74
CA LEU A 37 0.52 0.30 8.98
C LEU A 37 1.37 1.24 8.12
N SER A 38 1.58 0.86 6.86
CA SER A 38 2.12 1.75 5.85
C SER A 38 1.14 2.90 5.67
N SER A 39 1.32 3.97 6.43
CA SER A 39 0.61 5.21 6.22
C SER A 39 1.06 5.78 4.87
N ALA A 40 0.12 6.19 4.02
CA ALA A 40 0.43 7.05 2.90
C ALA A 40 1.31 8.19 3.43
N GLN A 41 2.43 8.44 2.75
CA GLN A 41 3.36 9.49 3.19
C GLN A 41 2.76 10.83 2.76
N ASP A 42 2.18 11.55 3.71
CA ASP A 42 1.67 12.90 3.48
C ASP A 42 2.84 13.89 3.48
N VAL A 43 2.77 14.91 2.63
CA VAL A 43 3.76 15.99 2.61
C VAL A 43 3.35 17.01 3.69
N GLU A 44 4.17 17.11 4.75
CA GLU A 44 3.90 18.03 5.84
C GLU A 44 4.28 19.48 5.48
N PRO A 45 3.50 20.47 5.94
CA PRO A 45 3.86 21.88 5.78
C PRO A 45 5.11 22.23 6.59
N ASP A 46 5.90 23.18 6.08
CA ASP A 46 6.98 23.79 6.83
C ASP A 46 6.46 24.75 7.94
N GLU A 47 7.37 25.36 8.71
CA GLU A 47 7.03 26.29 9.81
C GLU A 47 6.25 27.52 9.35
N LEU A 48 6.31 27.87 8.08
CA LEU A 48 5.58 28.99 7.46
C LEU A 48 4.29 28.56 6.78
N GLY A 49 3.98 27.25 6.77
CA GLY A 49 2.78 26.67 6.16
C GLY A 49 2.92 26.36 4.67
N PHE A 50 4.15 26.40 4.10
CA PHE A 50 4.38 25.98 2.71
C PHE A 50 4.47 24.45 2.63
N VAL A 51 3.79 23.86 1.64
CA VAL A 51 3.88 22.46 1.31
C VAL A 51 4.79 22.29 0.09
N ILE A 52 5.97 21.71 0.29
CA ILE A 52 6.98 21.54 -0.77
C ILE A 52 7.24 20.07 -0.98
N GLY A 53 6.68 19.51 -2.06
CA GLY A 53 6.91 18.13 -2.48
C GLY A 53 8.05 18.04 -3.48
N THR A 54 9.25 17.66 -3.03
CA THR A 54 10.34 17.31 -3.94
C THR A 54 10.11 15.92 -4.55
N PRO A 55 10.75 15.56 -5.70
CA PRO A 55 10.57 14.25 -6.31
C PRO A 55 10.79 13.05 -5.37
N ASP A 56 11.70 13.17 -4.40
CA ASP A 56 11.95 12.11 -3.44
C ASP A 56 10.84 11.98 -2.39
N VAL A 57 10.27 13.11 -1.95
CA VAL A 57 9.15 13.15 -1.00
C VAL A 57 7.85 12.67 -1.66
N LEU A 58 7.68 12.92 -2.95
CA LEU A 58 6.49 12.52 -3.70
C LEU A 58 6.46 11.05 -4.10
N LYS A 59 7.54 10.30 -3.88
CA LYS A 59 7.53 8.84 -4.10
C LYS A 59 6.58 8.18 -3.11
N PRO A 60 5.68 7.29 -3.57
CA PRO A 60 4.85 6.51 -2.66
C PRO A 60 5.72 5.68 -1.70
N ALA A 61 5.24 5.51 -0.47
CA ALA A 61 5.84 4.55 0.46
C ALA A 61 5.81 3.13 -0.14
N GLU A 62 6.70 2.26 0.34
CA GLU A 62 6.77 0.88 -0.14
C GLU A 62 5.41 0.18 -0.05
N GLY A 63 4.96 -0.40 -1.15
CA GLY A 63 3.65 -1.05 -1.28
C GLY A 63 2.47 -0.10 -1.47
N ALA A 64 2.65 1.22 -1.32
CA ALA A 64 1.64 2.22 -1.63
C ALA A 64 1.71 2.62 -3.10
N ARG A 65 0.59 3.15 -3.63
CA ARG A 65 0.51 3.72 -4.99
C ARG A 65 0.26 5.22 -4.99
N SER A 66 -0.06 5.81 -3.86
CA SER A 66 -0.43 7.20 -3.78
C SER A 66 0.32 7.93 -2.69
N THR A 67 0.58 9.21 -2.97
CA THR A 67 1.11 10.18 -2.01
C THR A 67 0.14 11.36 -1.93
N ILE A 68 -0.29 11.73 -0.74
CA ILE A 68 -1.10 12.94 -0.53
C ILE A 68 -0.12 14.11 -0.42
N ILE A 69 -0.28 15.10 -1.32
CA ILE A 69 0.58 16.28 -1.35
C ILE A 69 -0.02 17.39 -0.49
N TYR A 70 -1.34 17.54 -0.52
CA TYR A 70 -2.05 18.58 0.23
C TYR A 70 -3.46 18.11 0.57
N GLY A 71 -3.94 18.49 1.75
CA GLY A 71 -5.30 18.19 2.21
C GLY A 71 -5.55 16.71 2.43
N ASN A 72 -6.82 16.30 2.33
CA ASN A 72 -7.20 14.88 2.50
C ASN A 72 -8.42 14.55 1.65
N PRO A 73 -8.33 13.60 0.70
CA PRO A 73 -9.47 13.26 -0.17
C PRO A 73 -10.68 12.68 0.59
N SER A 74 -10.51 12.22 1.83
CA SER A 74 -11.61 11.68 2.65
C SER A 74 -12.29 12.72 3.53
N LYS A 75 -11.81 13.97 3.53
CA LYS A 75 -12.34 15.08 4.35
C LYS A 75 -12.86 16.22 3.46
N PRO A 76 -13.77 17.07 3.97
CA PRO A 76 -14.16 18.29 3.27
C PRO A 76 -12.96 19.19 3.01
N GLY A 77 -12.89 19.77 1.81
CA GLY A 77 -11.84 20.71 1.40
C GLY A 77 -11.06 20.24 0.19
N MET A 78 -10.16 21.13 -0.28
CA MET A 78 -9.28 20.84 -1.41
C MET A 78 -8.26 19.76 -1.03
N TYR A 79 -7.97 18.87 -1.97
CA TYR A 79 -6.85 17.94 -1.88
C TYR A 79 -6.04 17.92 -3.17
N VAL A 80 -4.77 17.57 -3.05
CA VAL A 80 -3.86 17.24 -4.14
C VAL A 80 -3.15 15.93 -3.81
N MET A 81 -3.15 15.00 -4.74
CA MET A 81 -2.46 13.72 -4.58
C MET A 81 -1.82 13.27 -5.88
N GLN A 82 -0.80 12.43 -5.80
CA GLN A 82 -0.26 11.71 -6.95
C GLN A 82 -0.58 10.22 -6.82
N ILE A 83 -0.80 9.59 -7.96
CA ILE A 83 -0.90 8.13 -8.08
C ILE A 83 0.15 7.66 -9.06
N THR A 84 0.94 6.67 -8.63
CA THR A 84 1.89 5.95 -9.46
C THR A 84 1.30 4.61 -9.87
N TRP A 85 1.18 4.39 -11.15
CA TRP A 85 0.69 3.16 -11.76
C TRP A 85 1.86 2.36 -12.33
N PRO A 86 2.27 1.24 -11.71
CA PRO A 86 3.22 0.33 -12.33
C PRO A 86 2.70 -0.23 -13.66
N PRO A 87 3.58 -0.63 -14.59
CA PRO A 87 3.17 -1.28 -15.82
C PRO A 87 2.20 -2.45 -15.59
N GLY A 88 1.19 -2.57 -16.45
CA GLY A 88 0.16 -3.61 -16.37
C GLY A 88 -0.90 -3.43 -15.27
N THR A 89 -0.88 -2.30 -14.54
CA THR A 89 -1.85 -2.05 -13.46
C THR A 89 -2.88 -1.00 -13.86
N GLY A 90 -4.10 -1.11 -13.29
CA GLY A 90 -5.18 -0.21 -13.63
C GLY A 90 -6.38 -0.35 -12.69
N SER A 91 -7.41 0.43 -12.97
CA SER A 91 -8.69 0.39 -12.29
C SER A 91 -9.73 -0.44 -13.07
N ARG A 92 -10.83 -0.73 -12.41
CA ARG A 92 -12.03 -1.31 -13.01
C ARG A 92 -13.09 -0.22 -13.13
N PRO A 93 -14.16 -0.41 -13.96
CA PRO A 93 -15.24 0.54 -14.11
C PRO A 93 -15.76 1.06 -12.78
N HIS A 94 -15.76 2.38 -12.65
CA HIS A 94 -16.17 3.08 -11.43
C HIS A 94 -16.49 4.56 -11.75
N PHE A 95 -16.98 5.28 -10.73
CA PHE A 95 -17.17 6.72 -10.78
C PHE A 95 -16.93 7.35 -9.40
N HIS A 96 -16.80 8.67 -9.37
CA HIS A 96 -16.64 9.44 -8.14
C HIS A 96 -17.79 10.44 -7.96
N ASN A 97 -18.12 10.73 -6.71
CA ASN A 97 -19.17 11.68 -6.36
C ASN A 97 -18.79 13.15 -6.58
N THR A 98 -17.50 13.46 -6.73
CA THR A 98 -16.96 14.82 -6.90
C THR A 98 -16.13 14.92 -8.17
N ALA A 99 -16.00 16.13 -8.70
CA ALA A 99 -15.12 16.41 -9.83
C ALA A 99 -13.65 16.21 -9.48
N ARG A 100 -12.86 15.78 -10.47
CA ARG A 100 -11.42 15.67 -10.36
C ARG A 100 -10.74 16.36 -11.54
N TYR A 101 -9.60 17.00 -11.26
CA TYR A 101 -8.74 17.68 -12.21
C TYR A 101 -7.42 16.90 -12.23
N ILE A 102 -7.07 16.35 -13.37
CA ILE A 102 -6.00 15.37 -13.49
C ILE A 102 -4.96 15.84 -14.48
N ASN A 103 -3.68 15.79 -14.11
CA ASN A 103 -2.56 15.99 -15.01
C ASN A 103 -1.77 14.68 -15.14
N VAL A 104 -1.44 14.28 -16.36
CA VAL A 104 -0.51 13.19 -16.62
C VAL A 104 0.90 13.77 -16.51
N LEU A 105 1.64 13.37 -15.47
CA LEU A 105 2.98 13.87 -15.17
C LEU A 105 4.09 13.03 -15.79
N LYS A 106 3.82 11.75 -16.07
CA LYS A 106 4.77 10.81 -16.65
C LYS A 106 4.06 9.69 -17.39
N GLY A 107 4.60 9.30 -18.53
CA GLY A 107 4.18 8.15 -19.29
C GLY A 107 2.89 8.37 -20.07
N THR A 108 2.35 7.26 -20.60
CA THR A 108 1.09 7.24 -21.35
C THR A 108 0.00 6.57 -20.50
N TRP A 109 -0.94 7.38 -20.00
CA TRP A 109 -2.09 6.88 -19.28
C TRP A 109 -3.19 6.44 -20.25
N TYR A 110 -3.75 5.26 -20.07
CA TYR A 110 -4.85 4.76 -20.90
C TYR A 110 -6.14 4.81 -20.12
N ALA A 111 -7.19 5.39 -20.70
CA ALA A 111 -8.49 5.46 -20.06
C ALA A 111 -9.64 5.32 -21.07
N ALA A 112 -10.77 4.81 -20.57
CA ALA A 112 -12.06 4.84 -21.24
C ALA A 112 -13.07 5.55 -20.33
N TRP A 113 -14.03 6.27 -20.94
CA TRP A 113 -15.07 7.01 -20.22
C TRP A 113 -16.38 7.05 -20.97
N GLY A 114 -17.44 7.47 -20.27
CA GLY A 114 -18.80 7.57 -20.80
C GLY A 114 -19.56 6.25 -20.75
N PRO A 115 -20.63 6.08 -21.53
CA PRO A 115 -21.51 4.91 -21.48
C PRO A 115 -20.79 3.58 -21.75
N GLU A 116 -19.74 3.60 -22.57
CA GLU A 116 -18.95 2.41 -22.89
C GLU A 116 -18.06 1.97 -21.71
N ALA A 117 -17.86 2.85 -20.72
CA ALA A 117 -17.07 2.53 -19.55
C ALA A 117 -17.81 1.72 -18.47
N ASP A 118 -19.06 1.37 -18.70
CA ASP A 118 -19.82 0.48 -17.81
C ASP A 118 -19.32 -0.96 -17.84
N VAL A 119 -18.74 -1.37 -18.95
CA VAL A 119 -18.15 -2.70 -19.13
C VAL A 119 -16.67 -2.56 -19.42
N TYR A 120 -15.86 -3.26 -18.62
CA TYR A 120 -14.41 -3.24 -18.79
C TYR A 120 -13.99 -3.89 -20.12
N ASN A 121 -13.44 -3.09 -21.02
CA ASN A 121 -12.82 -3.53 -22.26
C ASN A 121 -11.55 -2.71 -22.52
N PRO A 122 -10.34 -3.27 -22.35
CA PRO A 122 -9.09 -2.53 -22.60
C PRO A 122 -8.95 -1.95 -24.00
N GLU A 123 -9.63 -2.52 -25.00
CA GLU A 123 -9.59 -2.04 -26.39
C GLU A 123 -10.31 -0.69 -26.58
N ASN A 124 -11.22 -0.34 -25.65
CA ASN A 124 -11.93 0.95 -25.68
C ASN A 124 -11.09 2.08 -25.05
N MET A 125 -9.94 1.76 -24.48
CA MET A 125 -9.06 2.77 -23.85
C MET A 125 -8.33 3.58 -24.90
N VAL A 126 -8.32 4.91 -24.72
CA VAL A 126 -7.51 5.83 -25.51
C VAL A 126 -6.24 6.19 -24.78
N ALA A 127 -5.17 6.42 -25.53
CA ALA A 127 -3.88 6.86 -25.00
C ALA A 127 -3.93 8.35 -24.65
N ILE A 128 -3.51 8.66 -23.42
CA ILE A 128 -3.44 10.01 -22.87
C ILE A 128 -1.98 10.27 -22.49
N PRO A 129 -1.21 11.01 -23.31
CA PRO A 129 0.23 11.19 -23.09
C PRO A 129 0.51 12.18 -21.96
N GLU A 130 1.77 12.14 -21.51
CA GLU A 130 2.35 13.13 -20.58
C GLU A 130 2.03 14.58 -21.00
N GLY A 131 1.78 15.46 -20.02
CA GLY A 131 1.40 16.85 -20.22
C GLY A 131 -0.10 17.07 -20.48
N THR A 132 -0.90 16.00 -20.59
CA THR A 132 -2.35 16.13 -20.82
C THR A 132 -3.09 16.49 -19.52
N PHE A 133 -4.03 17.43 -19.63
CA PHE A 133 -5.00 17.77 -18.58
C PHE A 133 -6.34 17.10 -18.86
N ILE A 134 -6.96 16.55 -17.82
CA ILE A 134 -8.29 15.92 -17.89
C ILE A 134 -9.18 16.51 -16.81
N TYR A 135 -10.38 16.93 -17.20
CA TYR A 135 -11.49 17.18 -16.28
C TYR A 135 -12.39 15.93 -16.23
N GLN A 136 -12.56 15.40 -15.05
CA GLN A 136 -13.43 14.26 -14.80
C GLN A 136 -14.64 14.72 -13.99
N PRO A 137 -15.86 14.72 -14.59
CA PRO A 137 -17.06 15.20 -13.92
C PRO A 137 -17.51 14.27 -12.80
N PRO A 138 -18.28 14.76 -11.80
CA PRO A 138 -18.96 13.91 -10.84
C PRO A 138 -19.86 12.91 -11.55
N GLY A 139 -19.85 11.65 -11.11
CA GLY A 139 -20.63 10.58 -11.72
C GLY A 139 -20.13 10.11 -13.09
N GLY A 140 -19.04 10.66 -13.62
CA GLY A 140 -18.47 10.23 -14.89
C GLY A 140 -17.88 8.81 -14.78
N HIS A 141 -18.50 7.85 -15.47
CA HIS A 141 -18.05 6.46 -15.51
C HIS A 141 -16.73 6.36 -16.27
N HIS A 142 -15.77 5.65 -15.71
CA HIS A 142 -14.45 5.46 -16.32
C HIS A 142 -13.71 4.27 -15.73
N TYR A 143 -12.66 3.87 -16.41
CA TYR A 143 -11.58 3.00 -15.94
C TYR A 143 -10.30 3.38 -16.66
N ASP A 144 -9.16 3.03 -16.06
CA ASP A 144 -7.85 3.48 -16.51
C ASP A 144 -6.76 2.46 -16.22
N MET A 145 -5.63 2.57 -16.92
CA MET A 145 -4.45 1.73 -16.67
C MET A 145 -3.15 2.34 -17.19
N ALA A 146 -2.05 1.85 -16.63
CA ALA A 146 -0.72 1.88 -17.24
C ALA A 146 -0.50 0.57 -18.00
N LYS A 147 -0.18 0.61 -19.31
CA LYS A 147 0.08 -0.60 -20.10
C LYS A 147 1.52 -1.06 -19.95
N ASP A 148 2.41 -0.45 -20.68
CA ASP A 148 3.78 -0.96 -20.88
C ASP A 148 4.83 -0.21 -20.04
N GLU A 149 4.48 0.95 -19.50
CA GLU A 149 5.38 1.82 -18.75
C GLU A 149 4.73 2.32 -17.45
N GLU A 150 5.55 2.83 -16.53
CA GLU A 150 5.06 3.50 -15.33
C GLU A 150 4.38 4.82 -15.67
N VAL A 151 3.20 5.03 -15.12
CA VAL A 151 2.44 6.26 -15.28
C VAL A 151 2.31 6.97 -13.93
N ILE A 152 2.53 8.28 -13.92
CA ILE A 152 2.26 9.13 -12.76
C ILE A 152 1.20 10.17 -13.15
N VAL A 153 0.11 10.20 -12.39
CA VAL A 153 -0.94 11.22 -12.52
C VAL A 153 -1.05 12.03 -11.23
N GLN A 154 -1.24 13.35 -11.36
CA GLN A 154 -1.62 14.21 -10.25
C GLN A 154 -3.10 14.50 -10.32
N ILE A 155 -3.79 14.32 -9.20
CA ILE A 155 -5.22 14.52 -9.06
C ILE A 155 -5.48 15.61 -8.04
N MET A 156 -6.34 16.57 -8.41
CA MET A 156 -6.85 17.61 -7.54
C MET A 156 -8.38 17.52 -7.49
N GLY A 157 -8.96 17.89 -6.36
CA GLY A 157 -10.41 17.90 -6.21
C GLY A 157 -10.85 18.47 -4.87
N ILE A 158 -12.15 18.36 -4.63
CA ILE A 158 -12.78 18.71 -3.35
C ILE A 158 -13.32 17.43 -2.73
N GLY A 159 -12.85 17.12 -1.51
CA GLY A 159 -13.34 15.99 -0.73
C GLY A 159 -14.64 16.28 0.03
N PRO A 160 -15.30 15.29 0.64
CA PRO A 160 -14.90 13.88 0.65
C PRO A 160 -15.19 13.17 -0.68
N VAL A 161 -14.21 12.40 -1.15
CA VAL A 161 -14.35 11.60 -2.37
C VAL A 161 -14.87 10.21 -2.01
N VAL A 162 -15.93 9.79 -2.69
CA VAL A 162 -16.47 8.43 -2.66
C VAL A 162 -16.29 7.80 -4.02
N THR A 163 -15.65 6.64 -4.07
CA THR A 163 -15.52 5.83 -5.28
C THR A 163 -16.61 4.75 -5.28
N THR A 164 -17.39 4.70 -6.34
CA THR A 164 -18.44 3.69 -6.52
C THR A 164 -18.06 2.78 -7.68
N SER A 165 -17.88 1.49 -7.40
CA SER A 165 -17.58 0.49 -8.42
C SER A 165 -18.83 0.15 -9.23
N ILE A 166 -18.67 -0.01 -10.54
CA ILE A 166 -19.73 -0.47 -11.46
C ILE A 166 -19.67 -1.99 -11.54
N PRO A 167 -20.78 -2.72 -11.24
CA PRO A 167 -20.82 -4.17 -11.31
C PRO A 167 -20.47 -4.68 -12.71
N GLN A 168 -19.58 -5.65 -12.81
CA GLN A 168 -19.20 -6.24 -14.09
C GLN A 168 -20.00 -7.51 -14.38
N PRO A 169 -20.47 -7.70 -15.65
CA PRO A 169 -21.13 -8.94 -16.05
C PRO A 169 -20.26 -10.16 -15.80
N GLY A 170 -20.82 -11.22 -15.24
CA GLY A 170 -20.14 -12.51 -15.02
C GLY A 170 -19.21 -12.59 -13.81
N ILE A 171 -18.99 -11.51 -13.08
CA ILE A 171 -18.25 -11.54 -11.81
C ILE A 171 -19.25 -11.66 -10.65
N GLN A 172 -19.54 -12.91 -10.24
CA GLN A 172 -20.29 -13.13 -9.00
C GLN A 172 -19.42 -12.73 -7.81
N ARG A 173 -19.84 -11.71 -7.04
CA ARG A 173 -19.26 -11.45 -5.73
C ARG A 173 -19.75 -12.55 -4.79
N PHE A 174 -18.87 -13.48 -4.44
CA PHE A 174 -19.11 -14.34 -3.27
C PHE A 174 -19.17 -13.43 -2.04
N ARG A 175 -20.29 -13.47 -1.33
CA ARG A 175 -20.50 -12.77 -0.05
C ARG A 175 -19.86 -13.56 1.09
#